data_f5e817a3aaaf3ef39705e68c14f62c0b
#
_entry.id   f5e817a3aaaf3ef39705e68c14f62c0b
#
_cell.length_a   1.000
_cell.length_b   1.000
_cell.length_c   1.000
_cell.angle_alpha   90.00
_cell.angle_beta   90.00
_cell.angle_gamma   90.00
#
_symmetry.space_group_name_H-M   'P 1'
#
loop_
_entity.id
_entity.type
_entity.pdbx_description
1 polymer ?
#
loop_
_entity_poly.entity_id
_entity_poly.type
_entity_poly.pdbx_seq_one_letter_code
_entity_poly.pdbx_strand_id
1 'polypeptide(L)'
;MNPQHPTVVTVGEFKAGTAFNIIPEAAYLSGTTRTFDPEIWKTWADRIERVVKGICHAMGATYELNYQSNYPVTTNHPWMAKEVKEVAECVVGVENVVVPEPTMGGEDMSYFLDRSKGCFFFLGVGSEGGTPLHNSRFDFDEKVLLTGVEIYCRAAIKLLEKS
;
A
#
# COMPACT_ATOMS: atom_id res chain seq x y z
N MET A 1 20.95 0.14 -2.64
CA MET A 1 19.69 -0.60 -2.72
C MET A 1 19.89 -1.75 -3.68
N ASN A 2 19.26 -2.89 -3.41
CA ASN A 2 19.25 -3.99 -4.38
C ASN A 2 18.22 -3.65 -5.47
N PRO A 3 18.59 -3.63 -6.76
CA PRO A 3 17.67 -3.31 -7.85
C PRO A 3 16.54 -4.32 -8.05
N GLN A 4 16.64 -5.48 -7.44
CA GLN A 4 15.59 -6.50 -7.44
C GLN A 4 14.46 -6.22 -6.44
N HIS A 5 14.62 -5.24 -5.54
CA HIS A 5 13.63 -4.85 -4.56
C HIS A 5 13.02 -3.50 -4.94
N PRO A 6 11.85 -3.48 -5.59
CA PRO A 6 11.21 -2.24 -6.01
C PRO A 6 10.98 -1.30 -4.82
N THR A 7 11.45 -0.09 -4.97
CA THR A 7 11.32 0.95 -3.95
C THR A 7 11.06 2.30 -4.59
N VAL A 8 10.17 3.08 -4.00
CA VAL A 8 9.82 4.41 -4.49
C VAL A 8 9.97 5.42 -3.37
N VAL A 9 10.60 6.54 -3.66
CA VAL A 9 10.61 7.75 -2.83
C VAL A 9 10.11 8.88 -3.70
N THR A 10 9.05 9.53 -3.26
CA THR A 10 8.43 10.64 -3.99
C THR A 10 8.35 11.85 -3.08
N VAL A 11 8.86 12.99 -3.53
CA VAL A 11 8.57 14.30 -2.93
C VAL A 11 7.45 14.91 -3.75
N GLY A 12 6.24 14.94 -3.17
CA GLY A 12 5.03 15.45 -3.82
C GLY A 12 4.78 16.93 -3.56
N GLU A 13 5.40 17.47 -2.53
CA GLU A 13 5.26 18.88 -2.16
C GLU A 13 6.61 19.48 -1.81
N PHE A 14 6.86 20.67 -2.35
CA PHE A 14 8.02 21.50 -2.03
C PHE A 14 7.55 22.95 -1.88
N LYS A 15 7.78 23.56 -0.72
CA LYS A 15 7.43 24.94 -0.43
C LYS A 15 8.63 25.68 0.11
N ALA A 16 8.97 26.82 -0.49
CA ALA A 16 10.02 27.70 -0.02
C ALA A 16 9.78 29.13 -0.49
N GLY A 17 9.99 30.11 0.41
CA GLY A 17 9.94 31.51 0.10
C GLY A 17 8.54 32.11 -0.07
N THR A 18 8.50 33.44 0.03
CA THR A 18 7.29 34.27 -0.13
C THR A 18 7.48 35.40 -1.13
N ALA A 19 8.72 35.69 -1.54
CA ALA A 19 9.05 36.75 -2.47
C ALA A 19 10.19 36.31 -3.41
N PHE A 20 10.14 36.75 -4.66
CA PHE A 20 11.06 36.33 -5.71
C PHE A 20 12.52 36.77 -5.49
N ASN A 21 12.76 37.80 -4.69
CA ASN A 21 14.06 38.43 -4.45
C ASN A 21 14.61 38.19 -3.02
N ILE A 22 13.99 37.32 -2.25
CA ILE A 22 14.41 37.00 -0.86
C ILE A 22 14.67 35.50 -0.74
N ILE A 23 15.87 35.14 -0.30
CA ILE A 23 16.22 33.75 0.00
C ILE A 23 15.45 33.35 1.27
N PRO A 24 14.66 32.26 1.22
CA PRO A 24 13.88 31.82 2.36
C PRO A 24 14.75 31.26 3.49
N GLU A 25 14.35 31.47 4.72
CA GLU A 25 14.99 30.88 5.90
C GLU A 25 14.84 29.36 5.96
N ALA A 26 13.70 28.84 5.47
CA ALA A 26 13.39 27.41 5.48
C ALA A 26 12.71 26.96 4.19
N ALA A 27 12.89 25.69 3.87
CA ALA A 27 12.16 24.97 2.85
C ALA A 27 11.43 23.76 3.47
N TYR A 28 10.20 23.53 3.06
CA TYR A 28 9.38 22.40 3.48
C TYR A 28 9.24 21.43 2.32
N LEU A 29 9.49 20.14 2.60
CA LEU A 29 9.30 19.04 1.67
C LEU A 29 8.40 17.99 2.32
N SER A 30 7.40 17.51 1.58
CA SER A 30 6.55 16.41 2.01
C SER A 30 6.46 15.34 0.91
N GLY A 31 6.43 14.09 1.34
CA GLY A 31 6.46 12.99 0.38
C GLY A 31 6.09 11.65 0.96
N THR A 32 6.28 10.62 0.15
CA THR A 32 5.95 9.24 0.52
C THR A 32 7.08 8.29 0.13
N THR A 33 7.14 7.17 0.85
CA THR A 33 7.99 6.03 0.51
C THR A 33 7.13 4.79 0.27
N ARG A 34 7.54 3.94 -0.66
CA ARG A 34 6.88 2.68 -0.96
C ARG A 34 7.92 1.58 -1.18
N THR A 35 7.63 0.37 -0.72
CA THR A 35 8.45 -0.81 -0.97
C THR A 35 7.64 -2.08 -0.73
N PHE A 36 8.03 -3.17 -1.38
CA PHE A 36 7.55 -4.51 -1.07
C PHE A 36 8.47 -5.27 -0.10
N ASP A 37 9.59 -4.67 0.30
CA ASP A 37 10.58 -5.29 1.17
C ASP A 37 10.38 -4.83 2.62
N PRO A 38 10.01 -5.74 3.55
CA PRO A 38 9.80 -5.40 4.96
C PRO A 38 11.06 -4.84 5.64
N GLU A 39 12.25 -5.27 5.24
CA GLU A 39 13.50 -4.79 5.85
C GLU A 39 13.86 -3.38 5.35
N ILE A 40 13.55 -3.07 4.11
CA ILE A 40 13.66 -1.71 3.60
C ILE A 40 12.62 -0.82 4.30
N TRP A 41 11.38 -1.30 4.45
CA TRP A 41 10.32 -0.57 5.13
C TRP A 41 10.72 -0.14 6.55
N LYS A 42 11.32 -1.04 7.34
CA LYS A 42 11.79 -0.75 8.71
C LYS A 42 12.91 0.29 8.77
N THR A 43 13.69 0.42 7.71
CA THR A 43 14.90 1.26 7.69
C THR A 43 14.73 2.56 6.89
N TRP A 44 13.53 2.89 6.44
CA TRP A 44 13.32 4.09 5.63
C TRP A 44 13.70 5.38 6.34
N ALA A 45 13.27 5.55 7.60
CA ALA A 45 13.58 6.74 8.38
C ALA A 45 15.10 7.02 8.41
N ASP A 46 15.88 6.02 8.80
CA ASP A 46 17.35 6.12 8.90
C ASP A 46 18.00 6.40 7.54
N ARG A 47 17.46 5.81 6.47
CA ARG A 47 17.98 6.01 5.11
C ARG A 47 17.75 7.43 4.61
N ILE A 48 16.56 7.98 4.86
CA ILE A 48 16.21 9.34 4.48
C ILE A 48 17.01 10.32 5.36
N GLU A 49 17.03 10.10 6.66
CA GLU A 49 17.77 10.96 7.58
C GLU A 49 19.25 11.05 7.22
N ARG A 50 19.88 9.93 6.91
CA ARG A 50 21.29 9.90 6.49
C ARG A 50 21.56 10.81 5.29
N VAL A 51 20.67 10.83 4.31
CA VAL A 51 20.81 11.68 3.10
C VAL A 51 20.58 13.14 3.45
N VAL A 52 19.49 13.45 4.15
CA VAL A 52 19.13 14.82 4.58
C VAL A 52 20.24 15.41 5.44
N LYS A 53 20.67 14.67 6.47
CA LYS A 53 21.77 15.07 7.37
C LYS A 53 23.06 15.35 6.63
N GLY A 54 23.43 14.49 5.67
CA GLY A 54 24.63 14.66 4.87
C GLY A 54 24.60 15.94 4.03
N ILE A 55 23.49 16.22 3.37
CA ILE A 55 23.31 17.40 2.53
C ILE A 55 23.29 18.67 3.40
N CYS A 56 22.50 18.70 4.48
CA CYS A 56 22.41 19.83 5.38
C CYS A 56 23.77 20.15 6.02
N HIS A 57 24.51 19.14 6.46
CA HIS A 57 25.84 19.31 6.99
C HIS A 57 26.81 19.93 5.96
N ALA A 58 26.79 19.45 4.74
CA ALA A 58 27.65 19.98 3.66
C ALA A 58 27.32 21.44 3.31
N MET A 59 26.07 21.85 3.49
CA MET A 59 25.58 23.20 3.16
C MET A 59 25.52 24.15 4.36
N GLY A 60 25.92 23.71 5.57
CA GLY A 60 25.83 24.49 6.78
C GLY A 60 24.40 24.79 7.24
N ALA A 61 23.46 23.95 6.84
CA ALA A 61 22.04 24.05 7.17
C ALA A 61 21.66 23.10 8.32
N THR A 62 20.52 23.36 8.96
CA THR A 62 19.86 22.47 9.91
C THR A 62 18.63 21.82 9.27
N TYR A 63 18.13 20.76 9.88
CA TYR A 63 16.90 20.10 9.42
C TYR A 63 16.09 19.58 10.59
N GLU A 64 14.81 19.39 10.33
CA GLU A 64 13.89 18.61 11.13
C GLU A 64 13.27 17.54 10.24
N LEU A 65 13.28 16.28 10.66
CA LEU A 65 12.69 15.17 9.93
C LEU A 65 11.56 14.55 10.75
N ASN A 66 10.36 14.61 10.24
CA ASN A 66 9.23 13.86 10.77
C ASN A 66 8.89 12.71 9.79
N TYR A 67 9.28 11.49 10.15
CA TYR A 67 8.96 10.31 9.38
C TYR A 67 7.93 9.44 10.11
N GLN A 68 6.80 9.20 9.46
CA GLN A 68 5.75 8.34 9.99
C GLN A 68 5.75 7.00 9.23
N SER A 69 6.15 5.93 9.92
CA SER A 69 5.99 4.56 9.42
C SER A 69 4.52 4.15 9.55
N ASN A 70 3.75 4.40 8.49
CA ASN A 70 2.36 4.00 8.45
C ASN A 70 2.26 2.48 8.13
N TYR A 71 1.52 2.08 7.13
CA TYR A 71 1.21 0.67 6.84
C TYR A 71 2.44 -0.18 6.54
N PRO A 72 2.64 -1.32 7.22
CA PRO A 72 3.63 -2.32 6.82
C PRO A 72 3.30 -2.91 5.45
N VAL A 73 4.20 -3.74 4.93
CA VAL A 73 3.98 -4.43 3.66
C VAL A 73 2.82 -5.42 3.80
N THR A 74 1.79 -5.28 2.96
CA THR A 74 0.64 -6.19 2.94
C THR A 74 1.05 -7.51 2.29
N THR A 75 1.12 -8.57 3.09
CA THR A 75 1.53 -9.90 2.61
C THR A 75 0.54 -10.95 3.10
N ASN A 76 -0.08 -11.65 2.17
CA ASN A 76 -0.99 -12.74 2.46
C ASN A 76 -0.24 -13.98 3.00
N HIS A 77 -0.83 -14.67 3.96
CA HIS A 77 -0.35 -15.98 4.36
C HIS A 77 -0.61 -16.99 3.21
N PRO A 78 0.42 -17.72 2.70
CA PRO A 78 0.27 -18.53 1.48
C PRO A 78 -0.86 -19.56 1.54
N TRP A 79 -1.00 -20.24 2.69
CA TRP A 79 -2.08 -21.21 2.88
C TRP A 79 -3.46 -20.54 2.85
N MET A 80 -3.63 -19.39 3.53
CA MET A 80 -4.90 -18.66 3.53
C MET A 80 -5.25 -18.13 2.14
N ALA A 81 -4.26 -17.62 1.41
CA ALA A 81 -4.46 -17.19 0.03
C ALA A 81 -4.95 -18.33 -0.86
N LYS A 82 -4.41 -19.52 -0.69
CA LYS A 82 -4.85 -20.73 -1.40
C LYS A 82 -6.30 -21.09 -1.06
N GLU A 83 -6.65 -21.15 0.23
CA GLU A 83 -8.00 -21.51 0.67
C GLU A 83 -9.06 -20.51 0.17
N VAL A 84 -8.75 -19.20 0.26
CA VAL A 84 -9.65 -18.16 -0.22
C VAL A 84 -9.78 -18.19 -1.75
N LYS A 85 -8.68 -18.44 -2.46
CA LYS A 85 -8.69 -18.60 -3.92
C LYS A 85 -9.61 -19.74 -4.34
N GLU A 86 -9.48 -20.92 -3.74
CA GLU A 86 -10.35 -22.08 -4.05
C GLU A 86 -11.84 -21.77 -3.81
N VAL A 87 -12.16 -21.02 -2.75
CA VAL A 87 -13.53 -20.57 -2.49
C VAL A 87 -14.00 -19.59 -3.55
N ALA A 88 -13.17 -18.59 -3.89
CA ALA A 88 -13.52 -17.62 -4.92
C ALA A 88 -13.76 -18.30 -6.27
N GLU A 89 -12.92 -19.26 -6.68
CA GLU A 89 -13.09 -20.06 -7.88
C GLU A 89 -14.43 -20.82 -7.93
N CYS A 90 -14.89 -21.31 -6.77
CA CYS A 90 -16.22 -21.97 -6.66
C CYS A 90 -17.40 -20.98 -6.76
N VAL A 91 -17.21 -19.71 -6.40
CA VAL A 91 -18.27 -18.69 -6.41
C VAL A 91 -18.36 -18.00 -7.78
N VAL A 92 -17.24 -17.61 -8.36
CA VAL A 92 -17.21 -16.78 -9.57
C VAL A 92 -16.68 -17.49 -10.81
N GLY A 93 -16.19 -18.73 -10.69
CA GLY A 93 -15.50 -19.46 -11.76
C GLY A 93 -14.00 -19.19 -11.79
N VAL A 94 -13.24 -20.20 -12.23
CA VAL A 94 -11.75 -20.15 -12.25
C VAL A 94 -11.24 -19.02 -13.13
N GLU A 95 -11.91 -18.76 -14.25
CA GLU A 95 -11.57 -17.73 -15.23
C GLU A 95 -11.71 -16.30 -14.68
N ASN A 96 -12.49 -16.11 -13.62
CA ASN A 96 -12.74 -14.81 -12.99
C ASN A 96 -11.86 -14.57 -11.75
N VAL A 97 -11.01 -15.52 -11.39
CA VAL A 97 -10.05 -15.37 -10.29
C VAL A 97 -8.66 -15.13 -10.85
N VAL A 98 -8.20 -13.91 -10.72
CA VAL A 98 -6.89 -13.49 -11.24
C VAL A 98 -5.90 -13.22 -10.11
N VAL A 99 -4.61 -13.44 -10.37
CA VAL A 99 -3.53 -12.98 -9.50
C VAL A 99 -3.01 -11.67 -10.07
N PRO A 100 -3.34 -10.53 -9.47
CA PRO A 100 -2.91 -9.24 -10.00
C PRO A 100 -1.42 -9.03 -9.77
N GLU A 101 -0.83 -8.13 -10.57
CA GLU A 101 0.50 -7.60 -10.27
C GLU A 101 0.50 -6.88 -8.90
N PRO A 102 1.58 -7.00 -8.12
CA PRO A 102 1.68 -6.32 -6.85
C PRO A 102 1.51 -4.81 -6.99
N THR A 103 0.69 -4.22 -6.13
CA THR A 103 0.47 -2.76 -6.08
C THR A 103 1.15 -2.13 -4.89
N MET A 104 1.69 -0.93 -5.07
CA MET A 104 2.32 -0.16 -4.00
C MET A 104 1.32 0.73 -3.24
N GLY A 105 0.02 0.43 -3.29
CA GLY A 105 -1.00 1.06 -2.45
C GLY A 105 -0.72 0.82 -0.96
N GLY A 106 -1.06 1.79 -0.13
CA GLY A 106 -1.08 1.59 1.33
C GLY A 106 -2.40 0.92 1.73
N GLU A 107 -2.33 -0.08 2.62
CA GLU A 107 -3.48 -0.87 3.04
C GLU A 107 -3.39 -1.16 4.55
N ASP A 108 -4.41 -0.75 5.31
CA ASP A 108 -4.43 -0.91 6.77
C ASP A 108 -4.66 -2.36 7.22
N MET A 109 -5.22 -3.22 6.36
CA MET A 109 -5.28 -4.67 6.60
C MET A 109 -3.90 -5.29 6.83
N SER A 110 -2.82 -4.64 6.38
CA SER A 110 -1.45 -5.05 6.67
C SER A 110 -1.18 -5.25 8.16
N TYR A 111 -1.77 -4.46 9.05
CA TYR A 111 -1.64 -4.61 10.50
C TYR A 111 -2.28 -5.91 11.04
N PHE A 112 -3.36 -6.35 10.42
CA PHE A 112 -4.02 -7.61 10.78
C PHE A 112 -3.22 -8.80 10.26
N LEU A 113 -2.72 -8.69 9.02
CA LEU A 113 -1.93 -9.75 8.38
C LEU A 113 -0.57 -9.95 9.05
N ASP A 114 0.00 -8.91 9.64
CA ASP A 114 1.24 -9.00 10.43
C ASP A 114 1.06 -9.78 11.75
N ARG A 115 -0.17 -9.85 12.27
CA ARG A 115 -0.50 -10.47 13.57
C ARG A 115 -1.27 -11.78 13.46
N SER A 116 -1.82 -12.08 12.31
CA SER A 116 -2.64 -13.29 12.11
C SER A 116 -2.45 -13.85 10.70
N LYS A 117 -2.67 -15.16 10.58
CA LYS A 117 -2.73 -15.80 9.26
C LYS A 117 -4.00 -15.35 8.56
N GLY A 118 -3.85 -14.51 7.55
CA GLY A 118 -4.97 -13.93 6.81
C GLY A 118 -4.73 -13.87 5.32
N CYS A 119 -5.76 -13.47 4.60
CA CYS A 119 -5.71 -13.17 3.18
C CYS A 119 -6.52 -11.90 2.88
N PHE A 120 -5.87 -10.92 2.31
CA PHE A 120 -6.49 -9.76 1.70
C PHE A 120 -6.66 -10.03 0.20
N PHE A 121 -7.82 -9.76 -0.35
CA PHE A 121 -8.10 -9.90 -1.77
C PHE A 121 -8.91 -8.71 -2.29
N PHE A 122 -8.78 -8.43 -3.56
CA PHE A 122 -9.58 -7.41 -4.24
C PHE A 122 -10.84 -8.04 -4.83
N LEU A 123 -11.97 -7.38 -4.63
CA LEU A 123 -13.20 -7.67 -5.34
C LEU A 123 -13.31 -6.70 -6.52
N GLY A 124 -13.28 -7.24 -7.74
CA GLY A 124 -13.40 -6.43 -8.94
C GLY A 124 -14.80 -5.80 -9.04
N VAL A 125 -14.87 -4.49 -9.07
CA VAL A 125 -16.11 -3.71 -9.16
C VAL A 125 -16.14 -2.83 -10.42
N GLY A 126 -15.06 -2.87 -11.22
CA GLY A 126 -14.92 -2.03 -12.41
C GLY A 126 -15.74 -2.52 -13.59
N SER A 127 -16.22 -1.59 -14.39
CA SER A 127 -16.71 -1.81 -15.73
C SER A 127 -15.77 -1.15 -16.74
N GLU A 128 -15.81 -1.58 -17.98
CA GLU A 128 -15.06 -0.93 -19.06
C GLU A 128 -15.47 0.55 -19.16
N GLY A 129 -14.48 1.46 -19.06
CA GLY A 129 -14.71 2.91 -19.00
C GLY A 129 -15.19 3.46 -17.65
N GLY A 130 -15.23 2.63 -16.60
CA GLY A 130 -15.60 3.06 -15.25
C GLY A 130 -14.62 4.06 -14.63
N THR A 131 -15.12 4.81 -13.67
CA THR A 131 -14.32 5.83 -12.95
C THR A 131 -13.35 5.14 -11.97
N PRO A 132 -12.06 5.50 -11.95
CA PRO A 132 -11.09 4.86 -11.05
C PRO A 132 -11.33 5.21 -9.59
N LEU A 133 -10.77 4.40 -8.68
CA LEU A 133 -10.73 4.67 -7.24
C LEU A 133 -10.18 6.07 -6.95
N HIS A 134 -10.62 6.67 -5.85
CA HIS A 134 -10.26 8.03 -5.40
C HIS A 134 -10.71 9.17 -6.32
N ASN A 135 -11.59 8.90 -7.26
CA ASN A 135 -12.26 9.93 -8.05
C ASN A 135 -13.57 10.33 -7.37
N SER A 136 -13.92 11.64 -7.38
CA SER A 136 -15.17 12.14 -6.81
C SER A 136 -16.44 11.61 -7.49
N ARG A 137 -16.31 10.99 -8.66
CA ARG A 137 -17.40 10.35 -9.42
C ARG A 137 -17.30 8.83 -9.40
N PHE A 138 -16.50 8.28 -8.49
CA PHE A 138 -16.41 6.83 -8.36
C PHE A 138 -17.78 6.25 -8.01
N ASP A 139 -18.18 5.24 -8.77
CA ASP A 139 -19.41 4.49 -8.57
C ASP A 139 -19.23 3.07 -9.09
N PHE A 140 -20.02 2.12 -8.59
CA PHE A 140 -19.95 0.72 -8.98
C PHE A 140 -21.30 0.03 -8.80
N ASP A 141 -21.53 -1.11 -9.48
CA ASP A 141 -22.73 -1.93 -9.28
C ASP A 141 -22.68 -2.64 -7.91
N GLU A 142 -23.54 -2.21 -7.00
CA GLU A 142 -23.62 -2.76 -5.62
C GLU A 142 -23.93 -4.26 -5.57
N LYS A 143 -24.43 -4.87 -6.67
CA LYS A 143 -24.69 -6.31 -6.73
C LYS A 143 -23.43 -7.13 -6.49
N VAL A 144 -22.26 -6.61 -6.84
CA VAL A 144 -20.99 -7.31 -6.61
C VAL A 144 -20.69 -7.53 -5.13
N LEU A 145 -21.28 -6.73 -4.23
CA LEU A 145 -21.13 -6.91 -2.78
C LEU A 145 -21.65 -8.27 -2.30
N LEU A 146 -22.70 -8.78 -2.94
CA LEU A 146 -23.24 -10.12 -2.64
C LEU A 146 -22.19 -11.22 -2.90
N THR A 147 -21.44 -11.08 -4.00
CA THR A 147 -20.32 -11.99 -4.31
C THR A 147 -19.25 -11.96 -3.21
N GLY A 148 -18.89 -10.77 -2.74
CA GLY A 148 -17.96 -10.61 -1.64
C GLY A 148 -18.43 -11.27 -0.35
N VAL A 149 -19.69 -11.04 0.01
CA VAL A 149 -20.33 -11.67 1.18
C VAL A 149 -20.32 -13.19 1.06
N GLU A 150 -20.67 -13.73 -0.10
CA GLU A 150 -20.68 -15.18 -0.34
C GLU A 150 -19.27 -15.78 -0.18
N ILE A 151 -18.24 -15.14 -0.74
CA ILE A 151 -16.84 -15.58 -0.60
C ILE A 151 -16.44 -15.59 0.88
N TYR A 152 -16.72 -14.54 1.64
CA TYR A 152 -16.40 -14.49 3.07
C TYR A 152 -17.12 -15.58 3.87
N CYS A 153 -18.44 -15.79 3.65
CA CYS A 153 -19.20 -16.81 4.35
C CYS A 153 -18.67 -18.22 4.06
N ARG A 154 -18.44 -18.53 2.78
CA ARG A 154 -17.92 -19.84 2.38
C ARG A 154 -16.50 -20.08 2.87
N ALA A 155 -15.65 -19.06 2.86
CA ALA A 155 -14.30 -19.14 3.39
C ALA A 155 -14.31 -19.40 4.91
N ALA A 156 -15.17 -18.69 5.65
CA ALA A 156 -15.31 -18.90 7.09
C ALA A 156 -15.76 -20.34 7.41
N ILE A 157 -16.77 -20.85 6.73
CA ILE A 157 -17.26 -22.23 6.92
C ILE A 157 -16.15 -23.24 6.62
N LYS A 158 -15.49 -23.10 5.45
CA LYS A 158 -14.39 -24.00 5.04
C LYS A 158 -13.23 -24.03 6.04
N LEU A 159 -12.91 -22.89 6.63
CA LEU A 159 -11.82 -22.79 7.60
C LEU A 159 -12.21 -23.38 8.96
N LEU A 160 -13.45 -23.22 9.40
CA LEU A 160 -13.95 -23.81 10.64
C LEU A 160 -14.03 -25.34 10.57
N GLU A 161 -14.32 -25.91 9.40
CA GLU A 161 -14.33 -27.36 9.18
C GLU A 161 -12.92 -27.99 9.23
N LYS A 162 -11.86 -27.20 9.06
CA LYS A 162 -10.47 -27.65 9.08
C LYS A 162 -9.75 -27.39 10.42
N SER A 163 -10.40 -26.71 11.36
CA SER A 163 -9.87 -26.43 12.70
C SER A 163 -10.21 -27.57 13.64
#